data_5cdf193b3c352a10deb445b358c4ad9c
#
_entry.id   5cdf193b3c352a10deb445b358c4ad9c
#
_cell.length_a   1.000
_cell.length_b   1.000
_cell.length_c   1.000
_cell.angle_alpha   90.00
_cell.angle_beta   90.00
_cell.angle_gamma   90.00
#
_symmetry.space_group_name_H-M   'P 1'
#
loop_
_entity.id
_entity.type
_entity.pdbx_description
1 polymer ?
#
loop_
_entity_poly.entity_id
_entity_poly.type
_entity_poly.pdbx_seq_one_letter_code
_entity_poly.pdbx_strand_id
1 'polypeptide(L)'
;MRELNPCVTGSTKVWTVDGIKSIKELADADEDVNVYCLDADGDIRVSTMFHPRLTGYNIEIVRITLSDDSEFYVTTNHMFLTKNGYVSADELYEGDELVTIKNNVSLPAGISELDRRFTEYTGTKKGTVIKRCEVTGEEFECVWDEREVCTKEGYEADLYNIKTNVNTKSENYEYKTVKSVEFLEQRENVYNGTVAVYHNYFTVDDRTDTIVNQVNCGE
;
A
#
# COMPACT_ATOMS: atom_id res chain seq x y z
N MET A 1 -19.72 -9.34 8.63
CA MET A 1 -19.15 -8.13 8.02
C MET A 1 -17.89 -8.57 7.29
N ARG A 2 -17.80 -8.39 5.98
CA ARG A 2 -16.52 -8.57 5.27
C ARG A 2 -15.62 -7.42 5.70
N GLU A 3 -14.47 -7.73 6.24
CA GLU A 3 -13.42 -6.73 6.40
C GLU A 3 -13.06 -6.21 5.00
N LEU A 4 -13.26 -4.92 4.80
CA LEU A 4 -12.79 -4.27 3.58
C LEU A 4 -11.27 -4.30 3.59
N ASN A 5 -10.65 -4.69 2.50
CA ASN A 5 -9.20 -4.58 2.39
C ASN A 5 -8.80 -3.10 2.52
N PRO A 6 -7.67 -2.79 3.19
CA PRO A 6 -7.13 -1.43 3.23
C PRO A 6 -6.98 -0.88 1.82
N CYS A 7 -7.60 0.26 1.53
CA CYS A 7 -7.64 0.85 0.19
C CYS A 7 -7.43 2.35 0.23
N VAL A 8 -7.06 2.91 -0.92
CA VAL A 8 -6.87 4.34 -1.12
C VAL A 8 -7.81 4.89 -2.19
N THR A 9 -8.06 6.19 -2.19
CA THR A 9 -8.84 6.84 -3.25
C THR A 9 -8.10 6.83 -4.58
N GLY A 10 -8.83 6.93 -5.70
CA GLY A 10 -8.24 6.85 -7.03
C GLY A 10 -7.23 7.94 -7.35
N SER A 11 -7.31 9.09 -6.69
CA SER A 11 -6.37 10.22 -6.83
C SER A 11 -5.06 10.01 -6.07
N THR A 12 -5.00 9.05 -5.15
CA THR A 12 -3.79 8.78 -4.36
C THR A 12 -2.60 8.47 -5.25
N LYS A 13 -1.50 9.19 -5.03
CA LYS A 13 -0.26 9.04 -5.80
C LYS A 13 0.59 7.93 -5.20
N VAL A 14 1.02 7.00 -6.04
CA VAL A 14 1.91 5.88 -5.72
C VAL A 14 3.31 6.20 -6.22
N TRP A 15 4.32 5.93 -5.40
CA TRP A 15 5.72 6.10 -5.77
C TRP A 15 6.24 4.88 -6.52
N THR A 16 6.28 4.98 -7.84
CA THR A 16 6.78 3.92 -8.73
C THR A 16 8.20 4.22 -9.19
N VAL A 17 8.90 3.22 -9.72
CA VAL A 17 10.25 3.42 -10.29
C VAL A 17 10.23 4.32 -11.54
N ASP A 18 9.09 4.40 -12.22
CA ASP A 18 8.89 5.23 -13.41
C ASP A 18 8.29 6.61 -13.08
N GLY A 19 8.31 7.00 -11.81
CA GLY A 19 7.78 8.27 -11.32
C GLY A 19 6.50 8.11 -10.50
N ILE A 20 5.89 9.23 -10.17
CA ILE A 20 4.67 9.28 -9.34
C ILE A 20 3.45 9.17 -10.26
N LYS A 21 2.58 8.18 -9.97
CA LYS A 21 1.34 7.92 -10.73
C LYS A 21 0.17 7.74 -9.78
N SER A 22 -1.04 8.15 -10.17
CA SER A 22 -2.21 7.84 -9.35
C SER A 22 -2.54 6.34 -9.41
N ILE A 23 -3.08 5.81 -8.31
CA ILE A 23 -3.48 4.39 -8.27
C ILE A 23 -4.56 4.08 -9.32
N LYS A 24 -5.40 5.07 -9.65
CA LYS A 24 -6.39 4.93 -10.71
C LYS A 24 -5.74 4.81 -12.09
N GLU A 25 -4.72 5.64 -12.40
CA GLU A 25 -3.95 5.51 -13.66
C GLU A 25 -3.30 4.13 -13.78
N LEU A 26 -2.76 3.61 -12.66
CA LEU A 26 -2.18 2.26 -12.64
C LEU A 26 -3.25 1.18 -12.86
N ALA A 27 -4.42 1.33 -12.25
CA ALA A 27 -5.54 0.41 -12.44
C ALA A 27 -6.11 0.44 -13.86
N ASP A 28 -6.20 1.63 -14.46
CA ASP A 28 -6.70 1.82 -15.84
C ASP A 28 -5.71 1.26 -16.88
N ALA A 29 -4.41 1.22 -16.56
CA ALA A 29 -3.39 0.63 -17.43
C ALA A 29 -3.45 -0.90 -17.45
N ASP A 30 -4.02 -1.52 -16.41
CA ASP A 30 -4.13 -2.99 -16.24
C ASP A 30 -2.78 -3.73 -16.39
N GLU A 31 -1.72 -3.10 -15.89
CA GLU A 31 -0.36 -3.63 -15.94
C GLU A 31 0.25 -3.68 -14.54
N ASP A 32 1.10 -4.70 -14.30
CA ASP A 32 1.92 -4.77 -13.10
C ASP A 32 2.96 -3.63 -13.12
N VAL A 33 3.24 -3.05 -11.95
CA VAL A 33 4.14 -1.90 -11.84
C VAL A 33 5.16 -2.09 -10.72
N ASN A 34 6.39 -1.65 -10.95
CA ASN A 34 7.41 -1.66 -9.90
C ASN A 34 7.26 -0.44 -8.99
N VAL A 35 7.10 -0.68 -7.69
CA VAL A 35 6.90 0.34 -6.67
C VAL A 35 8.01 0.29 -5.62
N TYR A 36 8.23 1.42 -4.96
CA TYR A 36 9.07 1.45 -3.78
C TYR A 36 8.28 0.98 -2.56
N CYS A 37 8.95 0.21 -1.71
CA CYS A 37 8.41 -0.38 -0.48
C CYS A 37 9.49 -0.46 0.60
N LEU A 38 9.14 -0.91 1.81
CA LEU A 38 10.07 -1.10 2.91
C LEU A 38 10.25 -2.58 3.23
N ASP A 39 11.48 -2.97 3.56
CA ASP A 39 11.75 -4.24 4.21
C ASP A 39 11.71 -4.15 5.75
N ALA A 40 11.93 -5.27 6.43
CA ALA A 40 11.92 -5.33 7.90
C ALA A 40 13.06 -4.53 8.56
N ASP A 41 14.17 -4.35 7.86
CA ASP A 41 15.31 -3.57 8.33
C ASP A 41 15.09 -2.06 8.18
N GLY A 42 14.01 -1.67 7.49
CA GLY A 42 13.69 -0.28 7.22
C GLY A 42 14.41 0.27 5.99
N ASP A 43 14.93 -0.59 5.14
CA ASP A 43 15.54 -0.19 3.89
C ASP A 43 14.49 -0.09 2.77
N ILE A 44 14.67 0.91 1.89
CA ILE A 44 13.83 1.05 0.70
C ILE A 44 14.19 -0.05 -0.29
N ARG A 45 13.18 -0.75 -0.78
CA ARG A 45 13.29 -1.81 -1.79
C ARG A 45 12.38 -1.50 -2.98
N VAL A 46 12.59 -2.21 -4.07
CA VAL A 46 11.68 -2.23 -5.21
C VAL A 46 11.01 -3.58 -5.26
N SER A 47 9.68 -3.58 -5.35
CA SER A 47 8.87 -4.78 -5.52
C SER A 47 7.81 -4.55 -6.58
N THR A 48 7.28 -5.62 -7.13
CA THR A 48 6.20 -5.53 -8.10
C THR A 48 4.86 -5.41 -7.38
N MET A 49 4.14 -4.35 -7.68
CA MET A 49 2.71 -4.24 -7.39
C MET A 49 1.94 -4.92 -8.51
N PHE A 50 1.27 -6.00 -8.17
CA PHE A 50 0.48 -6.77 -9.10
C PHE A 50 -0.95 -6.24 -9.15
N HIS A 51 -1.47 -6.17 -10.35
CA HIS A 51 -2.87 -5.94 -10.63
C HIS A 51 -3.47 -4.77 -9.80
N PRO A 52 -2.98 -3.53 -9.98
CA PRO A 52 -3.67 -2.36 -9.45
C PRO A 52 -5.11 -2.36 -9.98
N ARG A 53 -6.08 -2.19 -9.10
CA ARG A 53 -7.50 -2.35 -9.47
C ARG A 53 -8.44 -1.58 -8.58
N LEU A 54 -9.62 -1.32 -9.09
CA LEU A 54 -10.76 -0.90 -8.30
C LEU A 54 -11.19 -2.05 -7.36
N THR A 55 -11.29 -1.76 -6.08
CA THR A 55 -11.58 -2.76 -5.03
C THR A 55 -12.88 -2.49 -4.29
N GLY A 56 -13.38 -1.25 -4.33
CA GLY A 56 -14.64 -0.88 -3.72
C GLY A 56 -15.29 0.34 -4.37
N TYR A 57 -16.62 0.33 -4.38
CA TYR A 57 -17.45 1.42 -4.89
C TYR A 57 -18.13 2.14 -3.74
N ASN A 58 -18.11 3.48 -3.76
CA ASN A 58 -18.88 4.32 -2.84
C ASN A 58 -18.59 4.00 -1.36
N ILE A 59 -17.30 3.93 -1.01
CA ILE A 59 -16.78 3.57 0.32
C ILE A 59 -16.55 4.82 1.16
N GLU A 60 -16.73 4.71 2.48
CA GLU A 60 -16.41 5.76 3.45
C GLU A 60 -14.91 6.03 3.49
N ILE A 61 -14.55 7.30 3.52
CA ILE A 61 -13.17 7.78 3.42
C ILE A 61 -12.81 8.59 4.66
N VAL A 62 -11.58 8.41 5.13
CA VAL A 62 -10.93 9.22 6.15
C VAL A 62 -9.85 10.07 5.50
N ARG A 63 -9.79 11.35 5.85
CA ARG A 63 -8.70 12.24 5.51
C ARG A 63 -7.74 12.35 6.69
N ILE A 64 -6.48 12.04 6.44
CA ILE A 64 -5.39 12.25 7.40
C ILE A 64 -4.60 13.48 6.93
N THR A 65 -4.52 14.51 7.76
CA THR A 65 -3.73 15.71 7.49
C THR A 65 -2.51 15.74 8.43
N LEU A 66 -1.33 15.96 7.86
CA LEU A 66 -0.09 16.06 8.63
C LEU A 66 0.30 17.52 8.93
N SER A 67 1.34 17.70 9.74
CA SER A 67 1.82 18.99 10.21
C SER A 67 2.34 19.94 9.11
N ASP A 68 2.67 19.40 7.95
CA ASP A 68 3.08 20.14 6.75
C ASP A 68 1.93 20.36 5.75
N ASP A 69 0.69 20.14 6.18
CA ASP A 69 -0.53 20.22 5.38
C ASP A 69 -0.63 19.19 4.24
N SER A 70 0.17 18.13 4.28
CA SER A 70 -0.04 16.98 3.40
C SER A 70 -1.29 16.20 3.78
N GLU A 71 -1.99 15.67 2.79
CA GLU A 71 -3.27 15.00 2.97
C GLU A 71 -3.30 13.62 2.30
N PHE A 72 -3.82 12.64 3.02
CA PHE A 72 -3.99 11.27 2.54
C PHE A 72 -5.44 10.82 2.72
N TYR A 73 -6.02 10.28 1.65
CA TYR A 73 -7.44 9.89 1.57
C TYR A 73 -7.54 8.37 1.45
N VAL A 74 -8.03 7.71 2.47
CA VAL A 74 -7.97 6.26 2.62
C VAL A 74 -9.25 5.68 3.23
N THR A 75 -9.43 4.37 3.18
CA THR A 75 -10.46 3.68 3.96
C THR A 75 -10.11 3.68 5.45
N THR A 76 -11.12 3.55 6.32
CA THR A 76 -10.99 3.61 7.78
C THR A 76 -9.96 2.63 8.35
N ASN A 77 -9.91 1.43 7.79
CA ASN A 77 -8.99 0.35 8.18
C ASN A 77 -7.61 0.40 7.50
N HIS A 78 -7.32 1.45 6.75
CA HIS A 78 -6.03 1.59 6.06
C HIS A 78 -4.91 1.88 7.05
N MET A 79 -3.79 1.16 6.95
CA MET A 79 -2.73 1.21 7.97
C MET A 79 -1.55 2.07 7.52
N PHE A 80 -1.19 3.02 8.36
CA PHE A 80 0.00 3.86 8.21
C PHE A 80 1.13 3.41 9.13
N LEU A 81 2.37 3.52 8.65
CA LEU A 81 3.54 3.29 9.48
C LEU A 81 3.76 4.51 10.39
N THR A 82 3.64 4.27 11.69
CA THR A 82 3.98 5.24 12.72
C THR A 82 5.32 4.91 13.36
N LYS A 83 5.83 5.78 14.20
CA LYS A 83 7.02 5.55 15.02
C LYS A 83 6.93 4.27 15.88
N ASN A 84 5.72 3.84 16.21
CA ASN A 84 5.44 2.71 17.10
C ASN A 84 4.92 1.47 16.34
N GLY A 85 4.98 1.47 15.02
CA GLY A 85 4.46 0.40 14.17
C GLY A 85 3.25 0.86 13.34
N TYR A 86 2.58 -0.11 12.72
CA TYR A 86 1.41 0.19 11.88
C TYR A 86 0.15 0.44 12.71
N VAL A 87 -0.55 1.53 12.39
CA VAL A 87 -1.81 1.96 13.02
C VAL A 87 -2.84 2.23 11.94
N SER A 88 -4.09 1.78 12.14
CA SER A 88 -5.19 2.03 11.19
C SER A 88 -5.64 3.49 11.22
N ALA A 89 -6.14 3.99 10.11
CA ALA A 89 -6.53 5.38 9.95
C ALA A 89 -7.61 5.83 10.96
N ASP A 90 -8.51 4.92 11.36
CA ASP A 90 -9.54 5.17 12.38
C ASP A 90 -9.03 5.12 13.82
N GLU A 91 -7.81 4.63 14.03
CA GLU A 91 -7.12 4.59 15.32
C GLU A 91 -6.03 5.66 15.46
N LEU A 92 -5.79 6.45 14.41
CA LEU A 92 -4.86 7.57 14.47
C LEU A 92 -5.49 8.77 15.20
N TYR A 93 -4.67 9.48 15.96
CA TYR A 93 -5.06 10.68 16.70
C TYR A 93 -4.15 11.86 16.36
N GLU A 94 -4.65 13.06 16.62
CA GLU A 94 -3.83 14.28 16.60
C GLU A 94 -2.62 14.11 17.54
N GLY A 95 -1.43 14.35 17.04
CA GLY A 95 -0.18 14.18 17.75
C GLY A 95 0.57 12.90 17.47
N ASP A 96 -0.04 11.89 16.82
CA ASP A 96 0.68 10.71 16.37
C ASP A 96 1.74 11.07 15.33
N GLU A 97 2.86 10.34 15.33
CA GLU A 97 3.98 10.58 14.43
C GLU A 97 4.02 9.52 13.32
N LEU A 98 3.71 9.91 12.08
CA LEU A 98 3.89 9.07 10.91
C LEU A 98 5.35 9.07 10.44
N VAL A 99 5.81 7.91 9.99
CA VAL A 99 7.11 7.75 9.34
C VAL A 99 7.01 8.27 7.91
N THR A 100 7.86 9.25 7.59
CA THR A 100 7.96 9.81 6.26
C THR A 100 9.39 9.66 5.74
N ILE A 101 9.56 9.66 4.41
CA ILE A 101 10.87 9.54 3.78
C ILE A 101 11.48 10.92 3.60
N LYS A 102 12.78 11.05 3.92
CA LYS A 102 13.55 12.28 3.62
C LYS A 102 13.78 12.43 2.11
N ASN A 103 13.81 13.66 1.63
CA ASN A 103 13.96 13.97 0.19
C ASN A 103 15.30 13.57 -0.44
N ASN A 104 16.30 13.17 0.35
CA ASN A 104 17.67 12.91 -0.11
C ASN A 104 18.10 11.45 0.04
N VAL A 105 17.16 10.52 0.09
CA VAL A 105 17.47 9.08 0.23
C VAL A 105 18.03 8.51 -1.08
N SER A 106 18.93 7.54 -0.92
CA SER A 106 19.43 6.75 -2.05
C SER A 106 18.41 5.68 -2.41
N LEU A 107 17.98 5.67 -3.67
CA LEU A 107 16.98 4.72 -4.15
C LEU A 107 17.64 3.48 -4.78
N PRO A 108 17.10 2.28 -4.55
CA PRO A 108 17.57 1.07 -5.20
C PRO A 108 17.26 1.09 -6.72
N ALA A 109 18.16 0.51 -7.51
CA ALA A 109 18.08 0.53 -8.97
C ALA A 109 17.29 -0.63 -9.59
N GLY A 110 16.75 -1.55 -8.81
CA GLY A 110 16.05 -2.72 -9.36
C GLY A 110 15.29 -3.53 -8.33
N ILE A 111 14.52 -4.50 -8.82
CA ILE A 111 13.70 -5.42 -8.02
C ILE A 111 14.57 -6.14 -6.99
N SER A 112 14.07 -6.26 -5.76
CA SER A 112 14.77 -6.93 -4.68
C SER A 112 15.01 -8.42 -4.98
N GLU A 113 16.05 -8.98 -4.36
CA GLU A 113 16.32 -10.42 -4.53
C GLU A 113 15.22 -11.29 -3.93
N LEU A 114 14.59 -10.84 -2.84
CA LEU A 114 13.47 -11.55 -2.22
C LEU A 114 12.27 -11.61 -3.17
N ASP A 115 11.95 -10.51 -3.83
CA ASP A 115 10.86 -10.42 -4.81
C ASP A 115 11.14 -11.29 -6.04
N ARG A 116 12.38 -11.27 -6.54
CA ARG A 116 12.81 -12.14 -7.63
C ARG A 116 12.69 -13.62 -7.28
N ARG A 117 13.13 -14.04 -6.08
CA ARG A 117 12.97 -15.41 -5.58
C ARG A 117 11.51 -15.79 -5.45
N PHE A 118 10.65 -14.89 -4.98
CA PHE A 118 9.22 -15.12 -4.93
C PHE A 118 8.65 -15.40 -6.32
N THR A 119 8.98 -14.60 -7.32
CA THR A 119 8.53 -14.78 -8.71
C THR A 119 9.00 -16.12 -9.31
N GLU A 120 10.24 -16.54 -9.01
CA GLU A 120 10.79 -17.82 -9.48
C GLU A 120 10.08 -19.03 -8.85
N TYR A 121 9.59 -18.91 -7.60
CA TYR A 121 8.95 -20.02 -6.90
C TYR A 121 7.46 -20.13 -7.14
N THR A 122 6.78 -19.05 -7.48
CA THR A 122 5.31 -19.02 -7.49
C THR A 122 4.67 -19.38 -8.82
N GLY A 123 5.40 -19.54 -9.88
CA GLY A 123 4.89 -19.84 -11.22
C GLY A 123 3.47 -19.25 -11.42
N THR A 124 3.31 -18.30 -12.29
CA THR A 124 2.05 -17.55 -12.48
C THR A 124 0.95 -18.46 -13.03
N LYS A 125 0.03 -18.91 -12.19
CA LYS A 125 -1.30 -19.34 -12.65
C LYS A 125 -2.23 -18.14 -12.54
N LYS A 126 -2.53 -17.50 -13.65
CA LYS A 126 -3.57 -16.46 -13.72
C LYS A 126 -4.93 -17.14 -13.84
N GLY A 127 -5.83 -16.82 -12.95
CA GLY A 127 -7.23 -17.25 -13.01
C GLY A 127 -8.15 -16.04 -12.94
N THR A 128 -9.29 -16.10 -13.61
CA THR A 128 -10.32 -15.08 -13.56
C THR A 128 -11.48 -15.55 -12.70
N VAL A 129 -11.91 -14.75 -11.74
CA VAL A 129 -13.12 -14.99 -10.94
C VAL A 129 -14.07 -13.83 -11.14
N ILE A 130 -15.33 -14.14 -11.46
CA ILE A 130 -16.39 -13.14 -11.49
C ILE A 130 -16.85 -12.90 -10.06
N LYS A 131 -16.68 -11.68 -9.58
CA LYS A 131 -17.24 -11.22 -8.30
C LYS A 131 -18.44 -10.33 -8.56
N ARG A 132 -19.44 -10.42 -7.69
CA ARG A 132 -20.64 -9.58 -7.75
C ARG A 132 -20.57 -8.51 -6.66
N CYS A 133 -20.77 -7.26 -7.05
CA CYS A 133 -20.93 -6.17 -6.09
C CYS A 133 -22.24 -6.39 -5.30
N GLU A 134 -22.16 -6.52 -3.99
CA GLU A 134 -23.33 -6.74 -3.13
C GLU A 134 -24.26 -5.52 -3.06
N VAL A 135 -23.74 -4.33 -3.39
CA VAL A 135 -24.49 -3.06 -3.34
C VAL A 135 -25.20 -2.76 -4.66
N THR A 136 -24.50 -2.91 -5.79
CA THR A 136 -25.05 -2.58 -7.13
C THR A 136 -25.58 -3.78 -7.88
N GLY A 137 -25.19 -5.00 -7.47
CA GLY A 137 -25.51 -6.23 -8.17
C GLY A 137 -24.72 -6.45 -9.46
N GLU A 138 -23.84 -5.52 -9.82
CA GLU A 138 -22.99 -5.62 -11.01
C GLU A 138 -21.94 -6.70 -10.85
N GLU A 139 -21.74 -7.46 -11.91
CA GLU A 139 -20.69 -8.46 -11.99
C GLU A 139 -19.43 -7.82 -12.58
N PHE A 140 -18.31 -8.05 -11.93
CA PHE A 140 -16.99 -7.60 -12.40
C PHE A 140 -16.00 -8.75 -12.40
N GLU A 141 -15.16 -8.76 -13.39
CA GLU A 141 -14.09 -9.74 -13.53
C GLU A 141 -12.93 -9.35 -12.61
N CYS A 142 -12.64 -10.20 -11.62
CA CYS A 142 -11.42 -10.12 -10.83
C CYS A 142 -10.44 -11.14 -11.36
N VAL A 143 -9.32 -10.68 -11.88
CA VAL A 143 -8.17 -11.56 -12.11
C VAL A 143 -7.56 -11.84 -10.74
N TRP A 144 -7.45 -13.09 -10.35
CA TRP A 144 -6.71 -13.48 -9.17
C TRP A 144 -5.47 -14.25 -9.59
N ASP A 145 -4.35 -13.90 -8.99
CA ASP A 145 -3.16 -14.73 -9.04
C ASP A 145 -3.21 -15.70 -7.87
N GLU A 146 -3.57 -16.95 -8.11
CA GLU A 146 -3.22 -18.00 -7.17
C GLU A 146 -1.71 -18.20 -7.25
N ARG A 147 -1.02 -17.43 -6.47
CA ARG A 147 0.34 -17.75 -6.15
C ARG A 147 0.26 -18.83 -5.09
N GLU A 148 0.49 -20.08 -5.48
CA GLU A 148 0.92 -21.08 -4.52
C GLU A 148 2.14 -20.48 -3.85
N VAL A 149 1.93 -19.85 -2.70
CA VAL A 149 3.01 -19.44 -1.80
C VAL A 149 3.83 -20.70 -1.58
N CYS A 150 5.03 -20.71 -2.11
CA CYS A 150 5.89 -21.86 -1.96
C CYS A 150 6.16 -22.01 -0.47
N THR A 151 5.57 -23.01 0.14
CA THR A 151 5.66 -23.37 1.54
C THR A 151 7.05 -23.95 1.86
N LYS A 152 8.12 -23.26 1.49
CA LYS A 152 9.43 -23.53 2.07
C LYS A 152 9.45 -22.89 3.45
N GLU A 153 9.55 -23.72 4.49
CA GLU A 153 9.87 -23.29 5.85
C GLU A 153 10.96 -22.21 5.81
N GLY A 154 10.68 -21.05 6.38
CA GLY A 154 11.55 -19.88 6.36
C GLY A 154 11.06 -18.71 5.48
N TYR A 155 10.52 -18.97 4.29
CA TYR A 155 10.03 -17.90 3.41
C TYR A 155 8.77 -17.21 3.99
N GLU A 156 7.82 -18.00 4.50
CA GLU A 156 6.65 -17.46 5.18
C GLU A 156 7.01 -16.69 6.47
N ALA A 157 8.02 -17.17 7.20
CA ALA A 157 8.52 -16.47 8.38
C ALA A 157 9.16 -15.12 8.02
N ASP A 158 9.90 -15.05 6.91
CA ASP A 158 10.49 -13.81 6.41
C ASP A 158 9.39 -12.81 5.99
N LEU A 159 8.38 -13.27 5.27
CA LEU A 159 7.23 -12.44 4.89
C LEU A 159 6.44 -11.93 6.11
N TYR A 160 6.23 -12.78 7.09
CA TYR A 160 5.54 -12.40 8.34
C TYR A 160 6.34 -11.33 9.10
N ASN A 161 7.65 -11.48 9.20
CA ASN A 161 8.50 -10.50 9.86
C ASN A 161 8.51 -9.14 9.14
N ILE A 162 8.53 -9.15 7.81
CA ILE A 162 8.45 -7.93 7.00
C ILE A 162 7.12 -7.21 7.24
N LYS A 163 6.02 -7.96 7.32
CA LYS A 163 4.68 -7.40 7.51
C LYS A 163 4.46 -6.76 8.89
N THR A 164 5.07 -7.31 9.94
CA THR A 164 4.76 -6.96 11.33
C THR A 164 5.79 -6.08 12.02
N ASN A 165 7.05 -6.11 11.60
CA ASN A 165 8.17 -5.48 12.29
C ASN A 165 9.05 -4.71 11.31
N VAL A 166 8.77 -3.42 11.11
CA VAL A 166 9.66 -2.53 10.36
C VAL A 166 10.53 -1.74 11.32
N ASN A 167 11.84 -1.71 11.07
CA ASN A 167 12.77 -0.87 11.82
C ASN A 167 12.60 0.60 11.44
N THR A 168 11.90 1.36 12.27
CA THR A 168 11.63 2.79 12.05
C THR A 168 12.78 3.73 12.43
N LYS A 169 13.94 3.19 12.86
CA LYS A 169 15.09 3.99 13.29
C LYS A 169 16.09 4.31 12.18
N SER A 170 15.77 4.01 10.94
CA SER A 170 16.64 4.29 9.80
C SER A 170 16.90 5.79 9.65
N GLU A 171 18.12 6.16 9.25
CA GLU A 171 18.51 7.54 8.94
C GLU A 171 17.77 8.14 7.74
N ASN A 172 17.07 7.29 6.96
CA ASN A 172 16.31 7.67 5.79
C ASN A 172 14.94 8.29 6.14
N TYR A 173 14.55 8.23 7.41
CA TYR A 173 13.23 8.67 7.86
C TYR A 173 13.25 9.98 8.61
N GLU A 174 12.14 10.65 8.55
CA GLU A 174 11.72 11.71 9.45
C GLU A 174 10.31 11.42 9.95
N TYR A 175 9.84 12.17 10.93
CA TYR A 175 8.51 12.00 11.48
C TYR A 175 7.71 13.26 11.26
N LYS A 176 6.47 13.11 10.80
CA LYS A 176 5.51 14.21 10.70
C LYS A 176 4.30 13.90 11.58
N THR A 177 3.89 14.90 12.33
CA THR A 177 2.79 14.76 13.28
C THR A 177 1.44 14.81 12.57
N VAL A 178 0.52 13.96 12.96
CA VAL A 178 -0.88 14.00 12.53
C VAL A 178 -1.51 15.26 13.11
N LYS A 179 -2.02 16.14 12.26
CA LYS A 179 -2.71 17.38 12.59
C LYS A 179 -4.21 17.17 12.77
N SER A 180 -4.82 16.36 11.91
CA SER A 180 -6.22 16.00 12.04
C SER A 180 -6.53 14.66 11.36
N VAL A 181 -7.58 14.01 11.87
CA VAL A 181 -8.21 12.82 11.29
C VAL A 181 -9.68 13.13 11.09
N GLU A 182 -10.15 13.13 9.84
CA GLU A 182 -11.51 13.54 9.52
C GLU A 182 -12.24 12.45 8.75
N PHE A 183 -13.36 11.99 9.29
CA PHE A 183 -14.28 11.08 8.59
C PHE A 183 -15.14 11.91 7.64
N LEU A 184 -15.01 11.66 6.34
CA LEU A 184 -15.68 12.45 5.33
C LEU A 184 -17.10 11.93 5.08
N GLU A 185 -18.06 12.82 4.89
CA GLU A 185 -19.41 12.46 4.44
C GLU A 185 -19.41 11.96 2.99
N GLN A 186 -18.44 12.46 2.22
CA GLN A 186 -18.25 12.04 0.82
C GLN A 186 -17.70 10.61 0.80
N ARG A 187 -18.28 9.81 -0.07
CA ARG A 187 -17.82 8.44 -0.36
C ARG A 187 -17.15 8.40 -1.71
N GLU A 188 -16.14 7.57 -1.86
CA GLU A 188 -15.37 7.46 -3.09
C GLU A 188 -15.18 6.01 -3.51
N ASN A 189 -14.82 5.84 -4.78
CA ASN A 189 -14.30 4.59 -5.29
C ASN A 189 -12.87 4.41 -4.81
N VAL A 190 -12.56 3.21 -4.33
CA VAL A 190 -11.28 2.90 -3.73
C VAL A 190 -10.53 1.80 -4.47
N TYR A 191 -9.23 1.89 -4.44
CA TYR A 191 -8.31 1.10 -5.23
C TYR A 191 -7.25 0.45 -4.35
N ASN A 192 -6.68 -0.64 -4.81
CA ASN A 192 -5.51 -1.26 -4.23
C ASN A 192 -4.77 -2.06 -5.32
N GLY A 193 -3.51 -2.41 -5.04
CA GLY A 193 -2.72 -3.37 -5.80
C GLY A 193 -2.05 -4.35 -4.83
N THR A 194 -1.54 -5.47 -5.28
CA THR A 194 -0.92 -6.47 -4.43
C THR A 194 0.59 -6.38 -4.49
N VAL A 195 1.23 -5.99 -3.39
CA VAL A 195 2.70 -6.07 -3.21
C VAL A 195 3.01 -7.33 -2.39
N ALA A 196 3.21 -8.44 -3.07
CA ALA A 196 3.14 -9.78 -2.47
C ALA A 196 4.27 -10.07 -1.47
N VAL A 197 5.47 -9.50 -1.68
CA VAL A 197 6.64 -9.79 -0.86
C VAL A 197 6.66 -8.94 0.41
N TYR A 198 6.55 -7.62 0.27
CA TYR A 198 6.71 -6.68 1.39
C TYR A 198 5.39 -6.24 2.00
N HIS A 199 4.26 -6.45 1.34
CA HIS A 199 2.92 -6.08 1.80
C HIS A 199 2.76 -4.60 2.15
N ASN A 200 3.58 -3.75 1.57
CA ASN A 200 3.52 -2.31 1.74
C ASN A 200 4.04 -1.58 0.49
N TYR A 201 3.72 -0.32 0.37
CA TYR A 201 4.22 0.59 -0.67
C TYR A 201 4.16 2.03 -0.18
N PHE A 202 4.75 2.94 -0.94
CA PHE A 202 4.73 4.36 -0.61
C PHE A 202 3.68 5.11 -1.40
N THR A 203 3.00 6.02 -0.71
CA THR A 203 2.13 7.04 -1.33
C THR A 203 2.68 8.42 -1.07
N VAL A 204 2.34 9.36 -1.96
CA VAL A 204 2.91 10.70 -2.00
C VAL A 204 1.79 11.73 -2.01
N ASP A 205 1.89 12.76 -1.19
CA ASP A 205 1.19 14.02 -1.46
C ASP A 205 2.10 14.89 -2.34
N ASP A 206 1.76 15.00 -3.62
CA ASP A 206 2.55 15.69 -4.64
C ASP A 206 2.57 17.22 -4.49
N ARG A 207 1.76 17.78 -3.60
CA ARG A 207 1.77 19.22 -3.26
C ARG A 207 2.87 19.57 -2.26
N THR A 208 3.22 18.64 -1.40
CA THR A 208 4.18 18.81 -0.30
C THR A 208 5.42 17.93 -0.44
N ASP A 209 5.47 17.08 -1.45
CA ASP A 209 6.47 16.02 -1.65
C ASP A 209 6.60 15.06 -0.44
N THR A 210 5.53 14.95 0.37
CA THR A 210 5.52 14.08 1.55
C THR A 210 5.18 12.66 1.17
N ILE A 211 6.08 11.74 1.55
CA ILE A 211 6.00 10.31 1.23
C ILE A 211 5.77 9.54 2.50
N VAL A 212 4.68 8.77 2.57
CA VAL A 212 4.33 7.88 3.68
C VAL A 212 4.30 6.43 3.25
N ASN A 213 4.62 5.53 4.17
CA ASN A 213 4.49 4.08 3.93
C ASN A 213 3.12 3.59 4.38
N GLN A 214 2.51 2.76 3.59
CA GLN A 214 1.19 2.20 3.81
C GLN A 214 1.20 0.69 3.60
N VAL A 215 0.48 -0.03 4.45
CA VAL A 215 0.32 -1.48 4.30
C VAL A 215 -0.66 -1.79 3.19
N ASN A 216 -0.24 -2.72 2.35
CA ASN A 216 -1.13 -3.43 1.45
C ASN A 216 -1.43 -4.81 2.05
N CYS A 217 -2.59 -4.97 2.62
CA CYS A 217 -3.11 -6.30 2.98
C CYS A 217 -3.79 -6.88 1.75
N GLY A 218 -2.99 -7.48 0.85
CA GLY A 218 -3.53 -8.34 -0.19
C GLY A 218 -3.82 -9.72 0.39
N GLU A 219 -5.06 -10.16 0.41
CA GLU A 219 -5.45 -11.55 0.28
C GLU A 219 -5.81 -11.83 -1.16
#